data_b8dc082431ed9b0d6c4a0bcddf6fc8eb
#
_entry.id   b8dc082431ed9b0d6c4a0bcddf6fc8eb
#
_cell.length_a   1.000
_cell.length_b   1.000
_cell.length_c   1.000
_cell.angle_alpha   90.00
_cell.angle_beta   90.00
_cell.angle_gamma   90.00
#
_symmetry.space_group_name_H-M   'P 1'
#
loop_
_entity.id
_entity.type
_entity.pdbx_description
1 polymer ?
#
loop_
_entity_poly.entity_id
_entity_poly.type
_entity_poly.pdbx_seq_one_letter_code
_entity_poly.pdbx_strand_id
1 'polypeptide(L)'
;MLTITEIKSYISEAITQYQSVYVGADIVPVTVCPASRRRAVRNRVINECGLDYKEDAYGTDAEVIFGPNGKQILIYQSMMKTKQQVLHALWHEFGHHLSGDEKQYGINLERDTPMRSGYAVFNEFVAEYIAYTVNDAEPFRNAMGSHIYLQMAFHEERTINPYWLSRYFAIVLGDSAVSEDDFAFGQSLVSPAVWNYINQILNVLISQIKKPDFWIADAEFLETLGCLFDEMFHLVFMGA
;
A
#
# COMPACT_ATOMS: atom_id res chain seq x y z
N MET A 1 4.17 16.88 -16.64
CA MET A 1 4.57 17.01 -15.21
C MET A 1 3.83 18.22 -14.66
N LEU A 2 3.15 18.05 -13.54
CA LEU A 2 2.43 19.12 -12.87
C LEU A 2 3.39 20.15 -12.24
N THR A 3 2.93 21.37 -12.06
CA THR A 3 3.63 22.38 -11.29
C THR A 3 3.48 22.11 -9.79
N ILE A 4 4.40 22.64 -8.99
CA ILE A 4 4.33 22.53 -7.53
C ILE A 4 3.03 23.16 -6.99
N THR A 5 2.58 24.25 -7.60
CA THR A 5 1.35 24.94 -7.19
C THR A 5 0.11 24.07 -7.42
N GLU A 6 0.01 23.41 -8.58
CA GLU A 6 -1.08 22.46 -8.86
C GLU A 6 -1.07 21.28 -7.87
N ILE A 7 0.10 20.67 -7.64
CA ILE A 7 0.23 19.58 -6.67
C ILE A 7 -0.22 20.02 -5.28
N LYS A 8 0.21 21.18 -4.79
CA LYS A 8 -0.21 21.72 -3.49
C LYS A 8 -1.70 21.96 -3.39
N SER A 9 -2.33 22.41 -4.47
CA SER A 9 -3.81 22.59 -4.51
C SER A 9 -4.53 21.25 -4.34
N TYR A 10 -4.07 20.18 -5.02
CA TYR A 10 -4.65 18.84 -4.90
C TYR A 10 -4.39 18.22 -3.52
N ILE A 11 -3.22 18.46 -2.93
CA ILE A 11 -2.93 18.06 -1.55
C ILE A 11 -3.92 18.72 -0.56
N SER A 12 -4.19 20.01 -0.71
CA SER A 12 -5.13 20.71 0.16
C SER A 12 -6.55 20.16 0.04
N GLU A 13 -6.98 19.81 -1.17
CA GLU A 13 -8.26 19.14 -1.44
C GLU A 13 -8.34 17.78 -0.73
N ALA A 14 -7.31 16.95 -0.91
CA ALA A 14 -7.27 15.63 -0.30
C ALA A 14 -7.20 15.67 1.24
N ILE A 15 -6.45 16.60 1.83
CA ILE A 15 -6.41 16.81 3.29
C ILE A 15 -7.79 17.17 3.82
N THR A 16 -8.52 18.07 3.13
CA THR A 16 -9.88 18.45 3.53
C THR A 16 -10.82 17.24 3.50
N GLN A 17 -10.72 16.43 2.45
CA GLN A 17 -11.51 15.21 2.31
C GLN A 17 -11.12 14.18 3.39
N TYR A 18 -9.81 13.98 3.64
CA TYR A 18 -9.30 13.08 4.66
C TYR A 18 -9.87 13.41 6.05
N GLN A 19 -9.87 14.68 6.44
CA GLN A 19 -10.43 15.14 7.71
C GLN A 19 -11.95 14.91 7.81
N SER A 20 -12.66 14.94 6.69
CA SER A 20 -14.10 14.67 6.68
C SER A 20 -14.46 13.18 6.76
N VAL A 21 -13.60 12.32 6.22
CA VAL A 21 -13.79 10.85 6.22
C VAL A 21 -13.28 10.23 7.53
N TYR A 22 -12.08 10.63 7.97
CA TYR A 22 -11.42 10.09 9.16
C TYR A 22 -11.42 11.13 10.29
N VAL A 23 -12.61 11.35 10.85
CA VAL A 23 -12.81 12.35 11.92
C VAL A 23 -11.97 12.02 13.14
N GLY A 24 -11.09 12.96 13.53
CA GLY A 24 -10.19 12.82 14.67
C GLY A 24 -8.84 12.17 14.35
N ALA A 25 -8.60 11.76 13.11
CA ALA A 25 -7.27 11.30 12.70
C ALA A 25 -6.29 12.48 12.61
N ASP A 26 -5.06 12.26 13.02
CA ASP A 26 -3.99 13.25 12.94
C ASP A 26 -3.66 13.59 11.49
N ILE A 27 -3.37 14.86 11.23
CA ILE A 27 -2.90 15.31 9.92
C ILE A 27 -1.40 15.16 9.85
N VAL A 28 -0.94 14.36 8.88
CA VAL A 28 0.47 14.26 8.57
C VAL A 28 0.92 15.42 7.68
N PRO A 29 2.00 16.13 8.00
CA PRO A 29 2.57 17.13 7.11
C PRO A 29 2.94 16.52 5.75
N VAL A 30 2.55 17.20 4.67
CA VAL A 30 2.86 16.78 3.30
C VAL A 30 3.83 17.76 2.67
N THR A 31 4.97 17.24 2.21
CA THR A 31 6.02 18.02 1.54
C THR A 31 6.12 17.61 0.07
N VAL A 32 6.03 18.59 -0.84
CA VAL A 32 6.31 18.36 -2.27
C VAL A 32 7.81 18.43 -2.52
N CYS A 33 8.37 17.37 -3.05
CA CYS A 33 9.76 17.29 -3.49
C CYS A 33 9.88 17.78 -4.94
N PRO A 34 10.46 18.99 -5.20
CA PRO A 34 10.73 19.45 -6.56
C PRO A 34 11.65 18.48 -7.30
N ALA A 35 11.40 18.25 -8.59
CA ALA A 35 12.23 17.36 -9.42
C ALA A 35 13.72 17.71 -9.37
N SER A 36 14.06 19.01 -9.43
CA SER A 36 15.43 19.51 -9.39
C SER A 36 16.11 19.41 -8.01
N ARG A 37 15.37 19.15 -6.94
CA ARG A 37 15.88 19.16 -5.55
C ARG A 37 15.45 17.93 -4.75
N ARG A 38 15.04 16.85 -5.43
CA ARG A 38 14.50 15.62 -4.81
C ARG A 38 15.36 15.17 -3.63
N ARG A 39 16.63 14.86 -3.86
CA ARG A 39 17.55 14.35 -2.84
C ARG A 39 17.71 15.31 -1.64
N ALA A 40 17.87 16.60 -1.92
CA ALA A 40 18.08 17.60 -0.86
C ALA A 40 16.84 17.75 0.04
N VAL A 41 15.64 17.79 -0.57
CA VAL A 41 14.39 17.90 0.20
C VAL A 41 14.11 16.62 0.97
N ARG A 42 14.31 15.45 0.34
CA ARG A 42 14.15 14.16 1.00
C ARG A 42 15.06 14.01 2.23
N ASN A 43 16.36 14.27 2.08
CA ASN A 43 17.31 14.18 3.19
C ASN A 43 16.96 15.13 4.33
N ARG A 44 16.50 16.34 4.01
CA ARG A 44 16.02 17.27 5.03
C ARG A 44 14.86 16.67 5.82
N VAL A 45 13.84 16.13 5.16
CA VAL A 45 12.66 15.54 5.81
C VAL A 45 13.05 14.32 6.65
N ILE A 46 13.94 13.47 6.16
CA ILE A 46 14.48 12.34 6.91
C ILE A 46 15.10 12.82 8.23
N ASN A 47 15.96 13.85 8.17
CA ASN A 47 16.59 14.43 9.36
C ASN A 47 15.57 15.11 10.29
N GLU A 48 14.56 15.82 9.75
CA GLU A 48 13.47 16.41 10.54
C GLU A 48 12.67 15.34 11.28
N CYS A 49 12.46 14.16 10.67
CA CYS A 49 11.84 13.01 11.31
C CYS A 49 12.77 12.29 12.33
N GLY A 50 14.03 12.73 12.46
CA GLY A 50 15.00 12.16 13.41
C GLY A 50 15.66 10.86 12.94
N LEU A 51 15.74 10.67 11.62
CA LEU A 51 16.44 9.55 10.99
C LEU A 51 17.75 10.04 10.36
N ASP A 52 18.83 9.29 10.53
CA ASP A 52 20.12 9.60 9.89
C ASP A 52 20.11 9.26 8.40
N TYR A 53 19.46 8.16 8.04
CA TYR A 53 19.38 7.68 6.66
C TYR A 53 18.13 6.82 6.45
N LYS A 54 17.57 6.93 5.23
CA LYS A 54 16.58 6.00 4.68
C LYS A 54 16.90 5.80 3.21
N GLU A 55 16.94 4.54 2.77
CA GLU A 55 17.17 4.20 1.36
C GLU A 55 16.17 4.94 0.45
N ASP A 56 16.68 5.46 -0.69
CA ASP A 56 15.82 6.15 -1.65
C ASP A 56 15.16 5.12 -2.56
N ALA A 57 13.85 4.98 -2.41
CA ALA A 57 13.03 4.20 -3.33
C ALA A 57 12.89 4.93 -4.66
N TYR A 58 13.86 4.77 -5.55
CA TYR A 58 13.80 5.32 -6.90
C TYR A 58 12.57 4.79 -7.63
N GLY A 59 11.80 5.70 -8.22
CA GLY A 59 10.59 5.34 -8.97
C GLY A 59 9.30 5.39 -8.16
N THR A 60 9.38 5.67 -6.86
CA THR A 60 8.18 5.87 -6.04
C THR A 60 7.53 7.23 -6.31
N ASP A 61 6.22 7.28 -6.32
CA ASP A 61 5.40 8.49 -6.53
C ASP A 61 5.33 9.35 -5.27
N ALA A 62 5.26 8.69 -4.12
CA ALA A 62 5.22 9.26 -2.79
C ALA A 62 5.87 8.30 -1.78
N GLU A 63 6.11 8.76 -0.57
CA GLU A 63 6.47 7.92 0.58
C GLU A 63 6.07 8.59 1.89
N VAL A 64 5.62 7.80 2.86
CA VAL A 64 5.51 8.24 4.24
C VAL A 64 6.80 7.90 4.99
N ILE A 65 7.32 8.86 5.75
CA ILE A 65 8.50 8.70 6.60
C ILE A 65 8.05 8.68 8.05
N PHE A 66 8.26 7.54 8.71
CA PHE A 66 8.04 7.37 10.14
C PHE A 66 9.37 7.53 10.87
N GLY A 67 9.45 8.48 11.77
CA GLY A 67 10.65 8.69 12.56
C GLY A 67 10.34 9.05 14.02
N PRO A 68 11.34 9.01 14.90
CA PRO A 68 11.16 9.28 16.33
C PRO A 68 10.68 10.72 16.64
N ASN A 69 10.95 11.66 15.73
CA ASN A 69 10.54 13.07 15.88
C ASN A 69 9.20 13.39 15.18
N GLY A 70 8.58 12.41 14.52
CA GLY A 70 7.31 12.58 13.84
C GLY A 70 7.24 11.89 12.48
N LYS A 71 6.14 12.15 11.79
CA LYS A 71 5.83 11.55 10.48
C LYS A 71 5.71 12.64 9.43
N GLN A 72 6.12 12.37 8.19
CA GLN A 72 5.87 13.25 7.04
C GLN A 72 5.61 12.44 5.78
N ILE A 73 4.74 12.96 4.90
CA ILE A 73 4.53 12.42 3.58
C ILE A 73 5.31 13.27 2.57
N LEU A 74 6.04 12.60 1.68
CA LEU A 74 6.72 13.20 0.54
C LEU A 74 5.99 12.85 -0.74
N ILE A 75 5.69 13.88 -1.57
CA ILE A 75 5.17 13.71 -2.93
C ILE A 75 6.24 14.14 -3.92
N TYR A 76 6.60 13.26 -4.84
CA TYR A 76 7.65 13.52 -5.81
C TYR A 76 7.12 14.14 -7.10
N GLN A 77 7.39 15.44 -7.31
CA GLN A 77 6.93 16.18 -8.49
C GLN A 77 7.28 15.48 -9.81
N SER A 78 8.47 14.86 -9.90
CA SER A 78 8.94 14.19 -11.13
C SER A 78 8.02 13.08 -11.61
N MET A 79 7.27 12.48 -10.69
CA MET A 79 6.36 11.35 -10.97
C MET A 79 4.93 11.83 -11.25
N MET A 80 4.56 13.05 -10.85
CA MET A 80 3.19 13.57 -10.94
C MET A 80 2.89 14.16 -12.33
N LYS A 81 1.99 13.50 -13.06
CA LYS A 81 1.55 13.91 -14.41
C LYS A 81 0.10 14.38 -14.41
N THR A 82 -0.75 13.84 -13.54
CA THR A 82 -2.19 14.14 -13.48
C THR A 82 -2.63 14.38 -12.03
N LYS A 83 -3.80 15.03 -11.87
CA LYS A 83 -4.47 15.19 -10.56
C LYS A 83 -4.71 13.84 -9.90
N GLN A 84 -5.21 12.86 -10.67
CA GLN A 84 -5.55 11.53 -10.17
C GLN A 84 -4.32 10.82 -9.57
N GLN A 85 -3.15 10.94 -10.21
CA GLN A 85 -1.91 10.38 -9.66
C GLN A 85 -1.53 11.02 -8.32
N VAL A 86 -1.68 12.35 -8.17
CA VAL A 86 -1.42 13.02 -6.90
C VAL A 86 -2.37 12.53 -5.82
N LEU A 87 -3.67 12.47 -6.14
CA LEU A 87 -4.69 12.02 -5.18
C LEU A 87 -4.48 10.56 -4.79
N HIS A 88 -4.26 9.66 -5.78
CA HIS A 88 -4.01 8.25 -5.51
C HIS A 88 -2.77 8.06 -4.61
N ALA A 89 -1.64 8.65 -5.00
CA ALA A 89 -0.40 8.56 -4.21
C ALA A 89 -0.60 9.09 -2.78
N LEU A 90 -1.31 10.22 -2.62
CA LEU A 90 -1.54 10.78 -1.30
C LEU A 90 -2.48 9.94 -0.44
N TRP A 91 -3.55 9.38 -1.02
CA TRP A 91 -4.45 8.48 -0.30
C TRP A 91 -3.79 7.16 0.08
N HIS A 92 -2.89 6.65 -0.76
CA HIS A 92 -2.04 5.51 -0.44
C HIS A 92 -1.17 5.81 0.80
N GLU A 93 -0.48 6.93 0.83
CA GLU A 93 0.35 7.31 1.98
C GLU A 93 -0.47 7.61 3.25
N PHE A 94 -1.68 8.14 3.11
CA PHE A 94 -2.61 8.26 4.24
C PHE A 94 -3.03 6.89 4.78
N GLY A 95 -3.18 5.89 3.93
CA GLY A 95 -3.43 4.51 4.34
C GLY A 95 -2.31 3.95 5.20
N HIS A 96 -1.06 4.12 4.78
CA HIS A 96 0.10 3.77 5.60
C HIS A 96 0.13 4.52 6.93
N HIS A 97 -0.23 5.80 6.93
CA HIS A 97 -0.32 6.58 8.16
C HIS A 97 -1.37 6.03 9.13
N LEU A 98 -2.53 5.64 8.63
CA LEU A 98 -3.64 5.09 9.42
C LEU A 98 -3.30 3.70 9.97
N SER A 99 -2.68 2.83 9.17
CA SER A 99 -2.28 1.48 9.60
C SER A 99 -1.09 1.49 10.57
N GLY A 100 -0.33 2.59 10.62
CA GLY A 100 0.82 2.74 11.52
C GLY A 100 2.10 2.06 11.04
N ASP A 101 3.14 2.10 11.87
CA ASP A 101 4.44 1.46 11.60
C ASP A 101 4.60 0.14 12.36
N GLU A 102 5.64 -0.62 12.03
CA GLU A 102 5.94 -1.92 12.64
C GLU A 102 6.09 -1.85 14.16
N LYS A 103 6.57 -0.72 14.69
CA LYS A 103 6.79 -0.52 16.13
C LYS A 103 5.48 -0.47 16.90
N GLN A 104 4.42 0.05 16.29
CA GLN A 104 3.09 0.09 16.88
C GLN A 104 2.56 -1.31 17.18
N TYR A 105 2.96 -2.30 16.37
CA TYR A 105 2.58 -3.71 16.53
C TYR A 105 3.62 -4.53 17.29
N GLY A 106 4.72 -3.92 17.76
CA GLY A 106 5.80 -4.63 18.45
C GLY A 106 6.59 -5.57 17.54
N ILE A 107 6.57 -5.35 16.22
CA ILE A 107 7.24 -6.19 15.25
C ILE A 107 8.76 -5.93 15.30
N ASN A 108 9.53 -7.00 15.49
CA ASN A 108 10.98 -6.95 15.38
C ASN A 108 11.42 -7.23 13.95
N LEU A 109 11.92 -6.20 13.27
CA LEU A 109 12.38 -6.29 11.87
C LEU A 109 13.62 -7.18 11.67
N GLU A 110 14.36 -7.48 12.74
CA GLU A 110 15.52 -8.37 12.68
C GLU A 110 15.13 -9.86 12.67
N ARG A 111 13.87 -10.17 12.95
CA ARG A 111 13.33 -11.52 12.97
C ARG A 111 12.33 -11.72 11.85
N ASP A 112 12.55 -12.77 11.09
CA ASP A 112 11.57 -13.23 10.12
C ASP A 112 10.49 -14.01 10.87
N THR A 113 9.29 -13.43 10.95
CA THR A 113 8.14 -13.99 11.69
C THR A 113 6.88 -13.87 10.84
N PRO A 114 5.89 -14.76 10.99
CA PRO A 114 4.61 -14.62 10.30
C PRO A 114 3.95 -13.26 10.53
N MET A 115 4.03 -12.74 11.73
CA MET A 115 3.49 -11.41 12.06
C MET A 115 4.11 -10.29 11.21
N ARG A 116 5.41 -10.38 10.88
CA ARG A 116 6.09 -9.43 9.98
C ARG A 116 5.60 -9.56 8.55
N SER A 117 5.50 -10.79 8.04
CA SER A 117 4.96 -11.05 6.70
C SER A 117 3.51 -10.56 6.59
N GLY A 118 2.70 -10.86 7.60
CA GLY A 118 1.30 -10.41 7.67
C GLY A 118 1.19 -8.89 7.71
N TYR A 119 2.04 -8.21 8.49
CA TYR A 119 2.08 -6.74 8.50
C TYR A 119 2.45 -6.17 7.13
N ALA A 120 3.47 -6.71 6.46
CA ALA A 120 3.89 -6.22 5.15
C ALA A 120 2.75 -6.31 4.12
N VAL A 121 2.03 -7.44 4.09
CA VAL A 121 0.85 -7.61 3.22
C VAL A 121 -0.29 -6.69 3.63
N PHE A 122 -0.59 -6.59 4.93
CA PHE A 122 -1.69 -5.79 5.43
C PHE A 122 -1.48 -4.30 5.25
N ASN A 123 -0.29 -3.80 5.54
CA ASN A 123 0.03 -2.37 5.44
C ASN A 123 -0.10 -1.86 4.00
N GLU A 124 0.42 -2.59 3.03
CA GLU A 124 0.25 -2.28 1.60
C GLU A 124 -1.20 -2.45 1.14
N PHE A 125 -1.90 -3.48 1.64
CA PHE A 125 -3.31 -3.70 1.34
C PHE A 125 -4.17 -2.52 1.81
N VAL A 126 -4.02 -2.07 3.05
CA VAL A 126 -4.79 -0.94 3.61
C VAL A 126 -4.52 0.33 2.82
N ALA A 127 -3.25 0.61 2.52
CA ALA A 127 -2.85 1.79 1.77
C ALA A 127 -3.53 1.83 0.39
N GLU A 128 -3.46 0.75 -0.34
CA GLU A 128 -4.04 0.67 -1.66
C GLU A 128 -5.58 0.59 -1.64
N TYR A 129 -6.16 -0.15 -0.68
CA TYR A 129 -7.61 -0.25 -0.51
C TYR A 129 -8.25 1.12 -0.24
N ILE A 130 -7.65 1.94 0.63
CA ILE A 130 -8.11 3.30 0.90
C ILE A 130 -7.97 4.17 -0.36
N ALA A 131 -6.84 4.08 -1.06
CA ALA A 131 -6.63 4.83 -2.30
C ALA A 131 -7.67 4.50 -3.37
N TYR A 132 -8.07 3.24 -3.51
CA TYR A 132 -9.12 2.82 -4.45
C TYR A 132 -10.53 3.22 -4.01
N THR A 133 -10.88 3.02 -2.75
CA THR A 133 -12.26 3.25 -2.28
C THR A 133 -12.63 4.70 -2.13
N VAL A 134 -11.66 5.58 -1.86
CA VAL A 134 -11.89 7.03 -1.69
C VAL A 134 -11.70 7.80 -2.99
N ASN A 135 -10.85 7.32 -3.87
CA ASN A 135 -10.51 8.00 -5.11
C ASN A 135 -11.04 7.25 -6.33
N ASP A 136 -12.31 7.51 -6.71
CA ASP A 136 -12.99 6.89 -7.85
C ASP A 136 -12.28 7.08 -9.22
N ALA A 137 -11.29 7.96 -9.29
CA ALA A 137 -10.64 8.37 -10.51
C ALA A 137 -9.24 7.75 -10.69
N GLU A 138 -9.06 6.49 -10.33
CA GLU A 138 -7.79 5.80 -10.48
C GLU A 138 -7.44 5.64 -11.97
N PRO A 139 -6.33 6.21 -12.47
CA PRO A 139 -6.01 6.25 -13.89
C PRO A 139 -5.62 4.89 -14.48
N PHE A 140 -5.25 3.93 -13.63
CA PHE A 140 -4.87 2.58 -14.05
C PHE A 140 -6.02 1.58 -14.04
N ARG A 141 -7.14 1.94 -13.42
CA ARG A 141 -8.34 1.11 -13.26
C ARG A 141 -8.87 0.55 -14.59
N ASN A 142 -8.82 1.37 -15.65
CA ASN A 142 -9.32 1.01 -16.96
C ASN A 142 -8.25 0.44 -17.92
N ALA A 143 -6.96 0.52 -17.56
CA ALA A 143 -5.87 0.15 -18.45
C ALA A 143 -5.30 -1.24 -18.14
N MET A 144 -5.46 -1.71 -16.92
CA MET A 144 -4.84 -2.93 -16.44
C MET A 144 -5.82 -3.64 -15.50
N GLY A 145 -6.44 -4.74 -15.95
CA GLY A 145 -7.27 -5.56 -15.08
C GLY A 145 -6.52 -6.03 -13.82
N SER A 146 -7.26 -6.39 -12.77
CA SER A 146 -6.69 -6.86 -11.48
C SER A 146 -5.65 -7.98 -11.65
N HIS A 147 -5.83 -8.83 -12.65
CA HIS A 147 -4.94 -9.95 -12.97
C HIS A 147 -3.49 -9.55 -13.29
N ILE A 148 -3.23 -8.32 -13.75
CA ILE A 148 -1.85 -7.85 -14.02
C ILE A 148 -1.07 -7.73 -12.72
N TYR A 149 -1.68 -7.25 -11.65
CA TYR A 149 -1.02 -7.20 -10.34
C TYR A 149 -0.72 -8.60 -9.81
N LEU A 150 -1.61 -9.56 -10.08
CA LEU A 150 -1.34 -10.96 -9.76
C LEU A 150 -0.17 -11.52 -10.59
N GLN A 151 -0.13 -11.23 -11.90
CA GLN A 151 1.02 -11.60 -12.73
C GLN A 151 2.33 -10.98 -12.22
N MET A 152 2.30 -9.70 -11.83
CA MET A 152 3.47 -9.02 -11.27
C MET A 152 3.90 -9.61 -9.92
N ALA A 153 2.94 -10.06 -9.10
CA ALA A 153 3.24 -10.71 -7.83
C ALA A 153 4.01 -12.02 -7.98
N PHE A 154 3.76 -12.76 -9.08
CA PHE A 154 4.38 -14.05 -9.38
C PHE A 154 5.36 -14.00 -10.57
N HIS A 155 5.83 -12.82 -10.94
CA HIS A 155 6.69 -12.63 -12.12
C HIS A 155 8.06 -13.30 -11.98
N GLU A 156 8.63 -13.29 -10.80
CA GLU A 156 9.92 -13.91 -10.52
C GLU A 156 9.73 -15.39 -10.13
N GLU A 157 10.54 -16.26 -10.73
CA GLU A 157 10.51 -17.68 -10.37
C GLU A 157 10.76 -17.90 -8.87
N ARG A 158 9.92 -18.72 -8.24
CA ARG A 158 10.02 -19.12 -6.85
C ARG A 158 9.96 -18.00 -5.81
N THR A 159 9.32 -16.90 -6.16
CA THR A 159 9.09 -15.80 -5.20
C THR A 159 7.70 -15.22 -5.38
N ILE A 160 7.24 -14.53 -4.35
CA ILE A 160 6.00 -13.75 -4.38
C ILE A 160 6.34 -12.33 -3.93
N ASN A 161 6.00 -11.35 -4.74
CA ASN A 161 6.15 -9.96 -4.35
C ASN A 161 4.91 -9.51 -3.54
N PRO A 162 5.04 -9.26 -2.22
CA PRO A 162 3.92 -8.93 -1.35
C PRO A 162 3.26 -7.60 -1.74
N TYR A 163 4.03 -6.64 -2.25
CA TYR A 163 3.52 -5.35 -2.70
C TYR A 163 2.47 -5.50 -3.83
N TRP A 164 2.80 -6.24 -4.89
CA TRP A 164 1.88 -6.45 -6.00
C TRP A 164 0.70 -7.33 -5.63
N LEU A 165 0.92 -8.32 -4.76
CA LEU A 165 -0.16 -9.18 -4.27
C LEU A 165 -1.15 -8.39 -3.43
N SER A 166 -0.68 -7.51 -2.56
CA SER A 166 -1.54 -6.64 -1.74
C SER A 166 -2.37 -5.69 -2.58
N ARG A 167 -1.80 -5.14 -3.65
CA ARG A 167 -2.52 -4.33 -4.64
C ARG A 167 -3.61 -5.14 -5.35
N TYR A 168 -3.31 -6.38 -5.72
CA TYR A 168 -4.33 -7.28 -6.28
C TYR A 168 -5.51 -7.44 -5.31
N PHE A 169 -5.25 -7.74 -4.05
CA PHE A 169 -6.29 -7.87 -3.04
C PHE A 169 -7.09 -6.58 -2.85
N ALA A 170 -6.43 -5.45 -2.80
CA ALA A 170 -7.07 -4.15 -2.63
C ALA A 170 -8.03 -3.82 -3.78
N ILE A 171 -7.64 -4.10 -5.03
CA ILE A 171 -8.49 -3.90 -6.19
C ILE A 171 -9.68 -4.85 -6.18
N VAL A 172 -9.44 -6.15 -5.96
CA VAL A 172 -10.50 -7.16 -5.96
C VAL A 172 -11.57 -6.86 -4.90
N LEU A 173 -11.17 -6.31 -3.74
CA LEU A 173 -12.07 -6.00 -2.64
C LEU A 173 -12.62 -4.58 -2.67
N GLY A 174 -11.91 -3.63 -3.28
CA GLY A 174 -12.27 -2.20 -3.31
C GLY A 174 -12.94 -1.75 -4.60
N ASP A 175 -12.77 -2.49 -5.70
CA ASP A 175 -13.30 -2.11 -7.01
C ASP A 175 -14.59 -2.88 -7.34
N SER A 176 -15.71 -2.18 -7.36
CA SER A 176 -17.02 -2.73 -7.76
C SER A 176 -17.08 -3.13 -9.24
N ALA A 177 -16.09 -2.72 -10.05
CA ALA A 177 -16.00 -3.04 -11.47
C ALA A 177 -15.23 -4.35 -11.77
N VAL A 178 -14.61 -4.97 -10.75
CA VAL A 178 -13.97 -6.29 -10.92
C VAL A 178 -15.04 -7.32 -11.21
N SER A 179 -14.98 -7.94 -12.39
CA SER A 179 -15.94 -8.92 -12.84
C SER A 179 -15.58 -10.35 -12.38
N GLU A 180 -16.57 -11.26 -12.45
CA GLU A 180 -16.32 -12.70 -12.24
C GLU A 180 -15.32 -13.26 -13.26
N ASP A 181 -15.28 -12.70 -14.48
CA ASP A 181 -14.34 -13.11 -15.53
C ASP A 181 -12.90 -12.70 -15.18
N ASP A 182 -12.68 -11.50 -14.58
CA ASP A 182 -11.37 -11.07 -14.09
C ASP A 182 -10.86 -11.99 -12.99
N PHE A 183 -11.75 -12.41 -12.11
CA PHE A 183 -11.43 -13.32 -11.02
C PHE A 183 -11.11 -14.73 -11.56
N ALA A 184 -11.92 -15.24 -12.48
CA ALA A 184 -11.68 -16.53 -13.13
C ALA A 184 -10.38 -16.54 -13.94
N PHE A 185 -10.05 -15.44 -14.61
CA PHE A 185 -8.79 -15.28 -15.30
C PHE A 185 -7.62 -15.28 -14.32
N GLY A 186 -7.70 -14.53 -13.21
CA GLY A 186 -6.71 -14.55 -12.14
C GLY A 186 -6.44 -15.96 -11.64
N GLN A 187 -7.50 -16.75 -11.43
CA GLN A 187 -7.38 -18.15 -11.03
C GLN A 187 -6.56 -19.00 -12.02
N SER A 188 -6.65 -18.72 -13.31
CA SER A 188 -5.92 -19.46 -14.36
C SER A 188 -4.41 -19.19 -14.38
N LEU A 189 -3.95 -18.12 -13.69
CA LEU A 189 -2.55 -17.68 -13.72
C LEU A 189 -1.66 -18.40 -12.70
N VAL A 190 -2.25 -19.08 -11.71
CA VAL A 190 -1.53 -19.75 -10.62
C VAL A 190 -2.01 -21.20 -10.47
N SER A 191 -1.25 -22.02 -9.75
CA SER A 191 -1.69 -23.38 -9.45
C SER A 191 -2.93 -23.40 -8.56
N PRO A 192 -3.78 -24.44 -8.61
CA PRO A 192 -4.95 -24.56 -7.74
C PRO A 192 -4.61 -24.49 -6.25
N ALA A 193 -3.44 -24.99 -5.86
CA ALA A 193 -2.97 -24.96 -4.49
C ALA A 193 -2.63 -23.52 -4.04
N VAL A 194 -1.93 -22.75 -4.86
CA VAL A 194 -1.64 -21.32 -4.62
C VAL A 194 -2.94 -20.51 -4.58
N TRP A 195 -3.87 -20.79 -5.51
CA TRP A 195 -5.17 -20.13 -5.54
C TRP A 195 -5.99 -20.35 -4.27
N ASN A 196 -5.89 -21.52 -3.66
CA ASN A 196 -6.55 -21.80 -2.39
C ASN A 196 -6.05 -20.88 -1.26
N TYR A 197 -4.74 -20.61 -1.19
CA TYR A 197 -4.18 -19.64 -0.23
C TYR A 197 -4.63 -18.20 -0.54
N ILE A 198 -4.64 -17.80 -1.81
CA ILE A 198 -5.18 -16.50 -2.23
C ILE A 198 -6.60 -16.31 -1.71
N ASN A 199 -7.48 -17.31 -1.87
CA ASN A 199 -8.86 -17.25 -1.38
C ASN A 199 -8.93 -17.20 0.15
N GLN A 200 -8.08 -17.91 0.87
CA GLN A 200 -8.03 -17.84 2.33
C GLN A 200 -7.60 -16.44 2.79
N ILE A 201 -6.57 -15.87 2.19
CA ILE A 201 -6.11 -14.49 2.46
C ILE A 201 -7.23 -13.49 2.17
N LEU A 202 -7.91 -13.60 1.03
CA LEU A 202 -9.06 -12.75 0.69
C LEU A 202 -10.16 -12.82 1.77
N ASN A 203 -10.50 -14.01 2.25
CA ASN A 203 -11.51 -14.18 3.30
C ASN A 203 -11.08 -13.51 4.63
N VAL A 204 -9.81 -13.60 4.98
CA VAL A 204 -9.25 -12.92 6.17
C VAL A 204 -9.36 -11.40 6.00
N LEU A 205 -8.97 -10.87 4.84
CA LEU A 205 -9.07 -9.44 4.54
C LEU A 205 -10.51 -8.94 4.47
N ILE A 206 -11.45 -9.73 3.90
CA ILE A 206 -12.90 -9.42 3.90
C ILE A 206 -13.43 -9.29 5.33
N SER A 207 -12.97 -10.12 6.26
CA SER A 207 -13.38 -10.02 7.66
C SER A 207 -12.85 -8.73 8.31
N GLN A 208 -11.68 -8.30 7.94
CA GLN A 208 -11.04 -7.09 8.47
C GLN A 208 -11.71 -5.82 7.95
N ILE A 209 -11.98 -5.70 6.64
CA ILE A 209 -12.58 -4.49 6.05
C ILE A 209 -14.03 -4.22 6.52
N LYS A 210 -14.67 -5.19 7.14
CA LYS A 210 -16.01 -5.02 7.76
C LYS A 210 -15.96 -4.34 9.14
N LYS A 211 -14.78 -4.22 9.74
CA LYS A 211 -14.60 -3.54 11.02
C LYS A 211 -14.63 -2.00 10.82
N PRO A 212 -15.17 -1.23 11.77
CA PRO A 212 -15.16 0.24 11.67
C PRO A 212 -13.75 0.83 11.47
N ASP A 213 -12.78 0.31 12.22
CA ASP A 213 -11.38 0.74 12.19
C ASP A 213 -10.54 -0.33 11.46
N PHE A 214 -10.96 -0.71 10.25
CA PHE A 214 -10.36 -1.81 9.49
C PHE A 214 -8.86 -1.62 9.21
N TRP A 215 -8.36 -0.40 9.27
CA TRP A 215 -6.94 -0.06 9.09
C TRP A 215 -6.08 -0.39 10.31
N ILE A 216 -6.68 -0.76 11.45
CA ILE A 216 -5.98 -1.22 12.65
C ILE A 216 -6.13 -2.74 12.74
N ALA A 217 -5.00 -3.45 12.73
CA ALA A 217 -4.95 -4.89 12.93
C ALA A 217 -4.63 -5.23 14.39
N ASP A 218 -5.06 -6.39 14.85
CA ASP A 218 -4.53 -7.01 16.04
C ASP A 218 -3.42 -8.03 15.72
N ALA A 219 -2.68 -8.46 16.73
CA ALA A 219 -1.56 -9.38 16.56
C ALA A 219 -2.00 -10.74 16.00
N GLU A 220 -3.16 -11.25 16.43
CA GLU A 220 -3.70 -12.53 15.96
C GLU A 220 -4.05 -12.48 14.47
N PHE A 221 -4.64 -11.37 14.03
CA PHE A 221 -4.93 -11.16 12.61
C PHE A 221 -3.65 -11.12 11.78
N LEU A 222 -2.63 -10.34 12.20
CA LEU A 222 -1.36 -10.24 11.48
C LEU A 222 -0.61 -11.57 11.43
N GLU A 223 -0.63 -12.33 12.52
CA GLU A 223 -0.02 -13.66 12.57
C GLU A 223 -0.75 -14.63 11.64
N THR A 224 -2.08 -14.63 11.65
CA THR A 224 -2.90 -15.46 10.75
C THR A 224 -2.64 -15.14 9.28
N LEU A 225 -2.64 -13.86 8.92
CA LEU A 225 -2.36 -13.40 7.56
C LEU A 225 -0.95 -13.78 7.12
N GLY A 226 0.02 -13.63 8.01
CA GLY A 226 1.41 -13.97 7.75
C GLY A 226 1.65 -15.46 7.58
N CYS A 227 1.04 -16.31 8.43
CA CYS A 227 1.12 -17.76 8.26
C CYS A 227 0.59 -18.20 6.88
N LEU A 228 -0.56 -17.68 6.45
CA LEU A 228 -1.11 -18.01 5.13
C LEU A 228 -0.19 -17.54 4.00
N PHE A 229 0.40 -16.35 4.14
CA PHE A 229 1.35 -15.83 3.14
C PHE A 229 2.63 -16.66 3.10
N ASP A 230 3.22 -17.00 4.24
CA ASP A 230 4.46 -17.76 4.34
C ASP A 230 4.26 -19.19 3.82
N GLU A 231 3.14 -19.84 4.10
CA GLU A 231 2.80 -21.15 3.57
C GLU A 231 2.63 -21.12 2.05
N MET A 232 1.94 -20.10 1.51
CA MET A 232 1.81 -19.87 0.07
C MET A 232 3.18 -19.62 -0.58
N PHE A 233 4.02 -18.78 0.05
CA PHE A 233 5.38 -18.51 -0.39
C PHE A 233 6.20 -19.79 -0.45
N HIS A 234 6.13 -20.61 0.58
CA HIS A 234 6.84 -21.88 0.64
C HIS A 234 6.42 -22.84 -0.49
N LEU A 235 5.12 -22.91 -0.77
CA LEU A 235 4.58 -23.69 -1.87
C LEU A 235 5.13 -23.24 -3.23
N VAL A 236 5.16 -21.92 -3.49
CA VAL A 236 5.72 -21.35 -4.74
C VAL A 236 7.23 -21.58 -4.81
N PHE A 237 7.95 -21.39 -3.70
CA PHE A 237 9.39 -21.62 -3.62
C PHE A 237 9.78 -23.05 -3.92
N MET A 238 9.01 -24.04 -3.44
CA MET A 238 9.24 -25.46 -3.70
C MET A 238 8.86 -25.90 -5.12
N GLY A 239 8.19 -25.04 -5.89
CA GLY A 239 7.79 -25.32 -7.28
C GLY A 239 6.63 -26.30 -7.39
N ALA A 240 5.71 -26.25 -6.44
CA ALA A 240 4.51 -27.09 -6.40
C ALA A 240 3.32 -26.48 -7.13
#